data_09d2af5617badb4e5d65d3f7c531402e
#
_entry.id   09d2af5617badb4e5d65d3f7c531402e
#
_cell.length_a   1.000
_cell.length_b   1.000
_cell.length_c   1.000
_cell.angle_alpha   90.00
_cell.angle_beta   90.00
_cell.angle_gamma   90.00
#
_symmetry.space_group_name_H-M   'P 1'
#
loop_
_entity.id
_entity.type
_entity.pdbx_description
1 polymer ?
#
loop_
_entity_poly.entity_id
_entity_poly.type
_entity_poly.pdbx_seq_one_letter_code
_entity_poly.pdbx_strand_id
1 'polypeptide(L)'
;MDTPFTARRITENVWWVGAIDWDLRNFHGYLTSRGTTYNAYLILGSEPILVDTVRAPFYGEMIERIRSVIDPTRIRHVISCHAEMDHSGALPRLLQEITPTSVIASTPGAKALREHFHWDREVQEVKTGERLELGDRFLRFVETRMLHWPDSMFAFLEGDDVLFSNDAFGMHVAGSERFADELPDDLLRHEAAKYYGNILMPFSRLVQRLTDQLPGMGLPIQVIAPDHGPLWRRDTDRILDWYARWARRETRNKAVVIYDSMWKSTTLMARAIGEGLSLGGTKPKLMSLDGSHRSDVATEVLEAAGLLVGSPTMNGQLYPTIADAMTYLKGLRPANLLGGAFGSYGWSGEAVPQIEAILTNEMKARLPAPGVRVRYVPTDEDLATCREMGAAMSAAIHENRKDGEDR
;
A
#
# COMPACT_ATOMS: atom_id res chain seq x y z
N MET A 1 -38.95 -9.05 -2.37
CA MET A 1 -38.40 -7.79 -2.88
C MET A 1 -37.03 -8.15 -3.46
N ASP A 2 -36.82 -7.83 -4.73
CA ASP A 2 -35.52 -8.03 -5.33
C ASP A 2 -34.54 -7.14 -4.58
N THR A 3 -33.53 -7.75 -3.97
CA THR A 3 -32.47 -6.97 -3.28
C THR A 3 -31.63 -6.24 -4.33
N PRO A 4 -31.31 -4.94 -4.14
CA PRO A 4 -30.51 -4.21 -5.10
C PRO A 4 -29.04 -4.72 -5.15
N PHE A 5 -28.62 -5.49 -4.14
CA PHE A 5 -27.27 -6.01 -4.01
C PHE A 5 -27.26 -7.53 -4.13
N THR A 6 -26.45 -8.06 -5.07
CA THR A 6 -26.28 -9.50 -5.30
C THR A 6 -24.82 -9.89 -5.12
N ALA A 7 -24.59 -11.08 -4.57
CA ALA A 7 -23.25 -11.63 -4.44
C ALA A 7 -22.65 -12.00 -5.80
N ARG A 8 -21.33 -11.98 -5.90
CA ARG A 8 -20.59 -12.39 -7.10
C ARG A 8 -19.90 -13.73 -6.84
N ARG A 9 -20.20 -14.72 -7.66
CA ARG A 9 -19.56 -16.04 -7.56
C ARG A 9 -18.09 -15.96 -7.99
N ILE A 10 -17.19 -16.49 -7.19
CA ILE A 10 -15.74 -16.53 -7.42
C ILE A 10 -15.30 -17.91 -7.88
N THR A 11 -15.59 -18.95 -7.10
CA THR A 11 -15.40 -20.35 -7.44
C THR A 11 -16.73 -21.11 -7.37
N GLU A 12 -16.72 -22.43 -7.36
CA GLU A 12 -17.92 -23.21 -7.17
C GLU A 12 -18.56 -22.94 -5.80
N ASN A 13 -17.74 -22.77 -4.76
CA ASN A 13 -18.20 -22.67 -3.39
C ASN A 13 -17.95 -21.30 -2.75
N VAL A 14 -17.20 -20.40 -3.39
CA VAL A 14 -16.82 -19.09 -2.85
C VAL A 14 -17.58 -17.97 -3.54
N TRP A 15 -18.16 -17.06 -2.75
CA TRP A 15 -18.88 -15.90 -3.20
C TRP A 15 -18.33 -14.62 -2.57
N TRP A 16 -18.09 -13.60 -3.38
CA TRP A 16 -17.83 -12.27 -2.89
C TRP A 16 -19.12 -11.63 -2.39
N VAL A 17 -19.12 -11.17 -1.15
CA VAL A 17 -20.27 -10.56 -0.46
C VAL A 17 -19.92 -9.19 0.15
N GLY A 18 -18.81 -8.60 -0.25
CA GLY A 18 -18.32 -7.32 0.24
C GLY A 18 -19.14 -6.11 -0.20
N ALA A 19 -18.53 -4.93 -0.12
CA ALA A 19 -19.16 -3.66 -0.50
C ALA A 19 -18.22 -2.81 -1.37
N ILE A 20 -18.79 -1.82 -2.09
CA ILE A 20 -18.06 -0.90 -2.94
C ILE A 20 -18.25 0.52 -2.40
N ASP A 21 -17.17 1.15 -2.00
CA ASP A 21 -17.16 2.55 -1.57
C ASP A 21 -16.67 3.46 -2.71
N TRP A 22 -17.62 3.93 -3.49
CA TRP A 22 -17.37 4.82 -4.62
C TRP A 22 -16.88 6.21 -4.20
N ASP A 23 -17.14 6.62 -2.94
CA ASP A 23 -16.96 7.97 -2.45
C ASP A 23 -15.74 8.15 -1.56
N LEU A 24 -15.02 7.10 -1.22
CA LEU A 24 -13.80 7.20 -0.45
C LEU A 24 -12.73 7.98 -1.24
N ARG A 25 -12.24 9.09 -0.68
CA ARG A 25 -11.20 9.93 -1.30
C ARG A 25 -9.95 10.07 -0.47
N ASN A 26 -10.02 9.74 0.80
CA ASN A 26 -8.88 9.76 1.71
C ASN A 26 -9.02 8.63 2.73
N PHE A 27 -7.97 7.85 2.87
CA PHE A 27 -7.87 6.78 3.85
C PHE A 27 -6.59 6.97 4.65
N HIS A 28 -6.70 7.47 5.90
CA HIS A 28 -5.56 7.73 6.79
C HIS A 28 -4.45 8.61 6.17
N GLY A 29 -4.84 9.62 5.39
CA GLY A 29 -3.88 10.51 4.71
C GLY A 29 -3.34 9.98 3.38
N TYR A 30 -3.83 8.85 2.93
CA TYR A 30 -3.61 8.27 1.62
C TYR A 30 -4.75 8.66 0.67
N LEU A 31 -4.42 9.22 -0.49
CA LEU A 31 -5.42 9.68 -1.46
C LEU A 31 -5.94 8.50 -2.27
N THR A 32 -7.21 8.14 -2.07
CA THR A 32 -7.93 7.06 -2.77
C THR A 32 -8.83 7.63 -3.88
N SER A 33 -8.22 8.22 -4.89
CA SER A 33 -8.95 8.92 -5.96
C SER A 33 -9.95 8.06 -6.74
N ARG A 34 -9.83 6.74 -6.66
CA ARG A 34 -10.70 5.76 -7.34
C ARG A 34 -11.66 5.03 -6.39
N GLY A 35 -11.86 5.52 -5.17
CA GLY A 35 -12.63 4.82 -4.16
C GLY A 35 -11.95 3.53 -3.69
N THR A 36 -12.72 2.60 -3.13
CA THR A 36 -12.24 1.29 -2.68
C THR A 36 -13.34 0.24 -2.70
N THR A 37 -12.99 -0.99 -2.37
CA THR A 37 -13.93 -2.02 -1.93
C THR A 37 -13.56 -2.48 -0.52
N TYR A 38 -14.53 -2.99 0.21
CA TYR A 38 -14.33 -3.78 1.42
C TYR A 38 -14.79 -5.19 1.09
N ASN A 39 -13.84 -6.07 0.82
CA ASN A 39 -14.15 -7.41 0.37
C ASN A 39 -14.44 -8.32 1.57
N ALA A 40 -15.47 -9.10 1.44
CA ALA A 40 -15.84 -10.17 2.36
C ALA A 40 -16.27 -11.39 1.52
N TYR A 41 -16.05 -12.58 2.05
CA TYR A 41 -16.24 -13.80 1.27
C TYR A 41 -17.09 -14.83 2.01
N LEU A 42 -18.10 -15.35 1.33
CA LEU A 42 -18.94 -16.43 1.83
C LEU A 42 -18.51 -17.74 1.18
N ILE A 43 -18.14 -18.71 2.00
CA ILE A 43 -17.79 -20.07 1.57
C ILE A 43 -18.98 -20.98 1.88
N LEU A 44 -19.51 -21.64 0.86
CA LEU A 44 -20.57 -22.62 1.01
C LEU A 44 -20.00 -24.02 1.32
N GLY A 45 -20.70 -24.73 2.17
CA GLY A 45 -20.39 -26.07 2.61
C GLY A 45 -21.47 -26.56 3.56
N SER A 46 -21.24 -27.67 4.22
CA SER A 46 -22.16 -28.19 5.27
C SER A 46 -22.27 -27.20 6.45
N GLU A 47 -21.19 -26.49 6.74
CA GLU A 47 -21.11 -25.39 7.70
C GLU A 47 -20.61 -24.11 7.00
N PRO A 48 -21.49 -23.22 6.52
CA PRO A 48 -21.07 -22.01 5.80
C PRO A 48 -20.16 -21.10 6.63
N ILE A 49 -19.14 -20.52 5.97
CA ILE A 49 -18.10 -19.71 6.58
C ILE A 49 -18.13 -18.31 5.96
N LEU A 50 -18.05 -17.28 6.78
CA LEU A 50 -17.80 -15.91 6.33
C LEU A 50 -16.33 -15.55 6.63
N VAL A 51 -15.59 -15.09 5.63
CA VAL A 51 -14.24 -14.56 5.77
C VAL A 51 -14.30 -13.04 5.66
N ASP A 52 -13.88 -12.39 6.72
CA ASP A 52 -13.94 -10.95 6.98
C ASP A 52 -15.35 -10.34 6.84
N THR A 53 -15.46 -9.08 7.16
CA THR A 53 -16.67 -8.28 7.01
C THR A 53 -16.33 -6.98 6.26
N VAL A 54 -17.14 -5.97 6.42
CA VAL A 54 -16.98 -4.66 5.80
C VAL A 54 -16.95 -3.56 6.85
N ARG A 55 -16.59 -2.37 6.46
CA ARG A 55 -16.76 -1.16 7.26
C ARG A 55 -18.23 -1.01 7.71
N ALA A 56 -18.46 -0.64 8.95
CA ALA A 56 -19.80 -0.62 9.58
C ALA A 56 -20.93 0.06 8.75
N PRO A 57 -20.70 1.20 8.05
CA PRO A 57 -21.74 1.83 7.22
C PRO A 57 -22.24 0.93 6.06
N PHE A 58 -21.41 -0.01 5.60
CA PHE A 58 -21.71 -0.90 4.47
C PHE A 58 -22.31 -2.25 4.88
N TYR A 59 -22.64 -2.43 6.17
CA TYR A 59 -23.26 -3.65 6.67
C TYR A 59 -24.51 -4.05 5.86
N GLY A 60 -25.38 -3.08 5.53
CA GLY A 60 -26.62 -3.32 4.78
C GLY A 60 -26.36 -3.93 3.40
N GLU A 61 -25.33 -3.45 2.70
CA GLU A 61 -24.93 -3.98 1.39
C GLU A 61 -24.40 -5.42 1.50
N MET A 62 -23.51 -5.67 2.46
CA MET A 62 -22.96 -7.00 2.71
C MET A 62 -24.05 -8.02 3.06
N ILE A 63 -24.95 -7.70 3.98
CA ILE A 63 -25.96 -8.64 4.46
C ILE A 63 -26.99 -8.98 3.36
N GLU A 64 -27.31 -8.03 2.48
CA GLU A 64 -28.18 -8.30 1.33
C GLU A 64 -27.50 -9.21 0.31
N ARG A 65 -26.20 -9.01 0.06
CA ARG A 65 -25.43 -9.93 -0.80
C ARG A 65 -25.39 -11.34 -0.20
N ILE A 66 -25.19 -11.48 1.11
CA ILE A 66 -25.27 -12.79 1.76
C ILE A 66 -26.66 -13.40 1.57
N ARG A 67 -27.74 -12.63 1.80
CA ARG A 67 -29.13 -13.08 1.61
C ARG A 67 -29.45 -13.51 0.17
N SER A 68 -28.74 -12.96 -0.82
CA SER A 68 -28.90 -13.39 -2.22
C SER A 68 -28.37 -14.80 -2.49
N VAL A 69 -27.62 -15.39 -1.53
CA VAL A 69 -27.02 -16.73 -1.64
C VAL A 69 -27.59 -17.69 -0.60
N ILE A 70 -27.61 -17.29 0.68
CA ILE A 70 -28.13 -18.08 1.80
C ILE A 70 -28.81 -17.19 2.84
N ASP A 71 -29.60 -17.79 3.71
CA ASP A 71 -30.03 -17.13 4.95
C ASP A 71 -28.79 -16.88 5.84
N PRO A 72 -28.51 -15.64 6.26
CA PRO A 72 -27.36 -15.32 7.10
C PRO A 72 -27.26 -16.13 8.39
N THR A 73 -28.40 -16.54 8.96
CA THR A 73 -28.44 -17.37 10.19
C THR A 73 -27.82 -18.76 10.01
N ARG A 74 -27.59 -19.18 8.76
CA ARG A 74 -26.88 -20.43 8.44
C ARG A 74 -25.38 -20.33 8.56
N ILE A 75 -24.80 -19.12 8.65
CA ILE A 75 -23.34 -18.93 8.83
C ILE A 75 -22.94 -19.55 10.17
N ARG A 76 -22.02 -20.52 10.11
CA ARG A 76 -21.55 -21.26 11.30
C ARG A 76 -20.21 -20.76 11.81
N HIS A 77 -19.38 -20.23 10.92
CA HIS A 77 -18.03 -19.75 11.27
C HIS A 77 -17.80 -18.37 10.67
N VAL A 78 -17.13 -17.51 11.43
CA VAL A 78 -16.66 -16.21 10.94
C VAL A 78 -15.14 -16.15 11.18
N ILE A 79 -14.38 -15.93 10.12
CA ILE A 79 -12.93 -15.74 10.17
C ILE A 79 -12.66 -14.25 10.05
N SER A 80 -11.89 -13.67 10.97
CA SER A 80 -11.39 -12.31 10.88
C SER A 80 -9.89 -12.37 10.65
N CYS A 81 -9.48 -12.12 9.40
CA CYS A 81 -8.08 -12.14 8.99
C CYS A 81 -7.34 -10.89 9.46
N HIS A 82 -8.09 -9.79 9.69
CA HIS A 82 -7.57 -8.52 10.15
C HIS A 82 -8.63 -7.76 10.96
N ALA A 83 -8.21 -7.18 12.10
CA ALA A 83 -9.12 -6.52 13.02
C ALA A 83 -9.34 -5.02 12.74
N GLU A 84 -8.75 -4.44 11.68
CA GLU A 84 -9.00 -3.05 11.33
C GLU A 84 -10.49 -2.83 11.01
N MET A 85 -10.99 -1.63 11.34
CA MET A 85 -12.43 -1.36 11.37
C MET A 85 -13.12 -1.37 10.00
N ASP A 86 -12.36 -1.36 8.92
CA ASP A 86 -12.90 -1.49 7.57
C ASP A 86 -13.12 -2.96 7.14
N HIS A 87 -12.53 -3.93 7.88
CA HIS A 87 -12.75 -5.36 7.72
C HIS A 87 -13.54 -5.96 8.87
N SER A 88 -13.46 -5.39 10.05
CA SER A 88 -14.13 -5.90 11.25
C SER A 88 -15.32 -5.05 11.72
N GLY A 89 -15.48 -3.83 11.22
CA GLY A 89 -16.45 -2.86 11.74
C GLY A 89 -17.91 -3.30 11.66
N ALA A 90 -18.27 -4.15 10.70
CA ALA A 90 -19.62 -4.72 10.59
C ALA A 90 -19.85 -5.94 11.49
N LEU A 91 -18.77 -6.56 12.01
CA LEU A 91 -18.81 -7.80 12.78
C LEU A 91 -19.69 -7.72 14.04
N PRO A 92 -19.64 -6.65 14.87
CA PRO A 92 -20.54 -6.57 16.05
C PRO A 92 -22.02 -6.62 15.70
N ARG A 93 -22.41 -5.96 14.60
CA ARG A 93 -23.81 -5.97 14.15
C ARG A 93 -24.20 -7.32 13.56
N LEU A 94 -23.32 -7.94 12.78
CA LEU A 94 -23.53 -9.28 12.25
C LEU A 94 -23.79 -10.29 13.38
N LEU A 95 -22.99 -10.25 14.45
CA LEU A 95 -23.11 -11.17 15.59
C LEU A 95 -24.34 -10.92 16.48
N GLN A 96 -25.11 -9.88 16.23
CA GLN A 96 -26.44 -9.70 16.81
C GLN A 96 -27.53 -10.42 15.97
N GLU A 97 -27.30 -10.59 14.67
CA GLU A 97 -28.24 -11.24 13.76
C GLU A 97 -27.97 -12.74 13.59
N ILE A 98 -26.73 -13.18 13.78
CA ILE A 98 -26.32 -14.58 13.66
C ILE A 98 -25.70 -15.11 14.97
N THR A 99 -25.75 -16.44 15.14
CA THR A 99 -25.10 -17.12 16.29
C THR A 99 -24.12 -18.15 15.70
N PRO A 100 -22.92 -17.75 15.29
CA PRO A 100 -21.95 -18.68 14.74
C PRO A 100 -21.39 -19.61 15.82
N THR A 101 -20.95 -20.79 15.41
CA THR A 101 -20.26 -21.77 16.27
C THR A 101 -18.94 -21.22 16.76
N SER A 102 -18.19 -20.53 15.85
CA SER A 102 -16.91 -19.91 16.20
C SER A 102 -16.70 -18.57 15.48
N VAL A 103 -15.99 -17.67 16.14
CA VAL A 103 -15.28 -16.55 15.55
C VAL A 103 -13.81 -16.89 15.63
N ILE A 104 -13.10 -16.87 14.51
CA ILE A 104 -11.72 -17.35 14.36
C ILE A 104 -10.83 -16.17 13.98
N ALA A 105 -9.69 -16.02 14.64
CA ALA A 105 -8.69 -15.00 14.34
C ALA A 105 -7.29 -15.47 14.76
N SER A 106 -6.24 -14.77 14.33
CA SER A 106 -4.90 -14.95 14.90
C SER A 106 -4.89 -14.58 16.39
N THR A 107 -3.92 -15.05 17.17
CA THR A 107 -3.80 -14.66 18.60
C THR A 107 -3.79 -13.13 18.78
N PRO A 108 -3.01 -12.32 18.02
CA PRO A 108 -3.13 -10.86 18.12
C PRO A 108 -4.49 -10.33 17.65
N GLY A 109 -5.12 -10.97 16.64
CA GLY A 109 -6.44 -10.60 16.12
C GLY A 109 -7.53 -10.79 17.16
N ALA A 110 -7.53 -11.93 17.87
CA ALA A 110 -8.45 -12.18 18.97
C ALA A 110 -8.35 -11.11 20.06
N LYS A 111 -7.12 -10.70 20.40
CA LYS A 111 -6.89 -9.60 21.34
C LYS A 111 -7.40 -8.27 20.80
N ALA A 112 -7.09 -7.93 19.55
CA ALA A 112 -7.51 -6.68 18.93
C ALA A 112 -9.04 -6.58 18.84
N LEU A 113 -9.74 -7.65 18.45
CA LEU A 113 -11.21 -7.68 18.40
C LEU A 113 -11.84 -7.46 19.78
N ARG A 114 -11.28 -8.08 20.82
CA ARG A 114 -11.76 -7.86 22.21
C ARG A 114 -11.56 -6.41 22.64
N GLU A 115 -10.42 -5.81 22.32
CA GLU A 115 -10.12 -4.41 22.69
C GLU A 115 -10.95 -3.41 21.85
N HIS A 116 -11.12 -3.61 20.54
CA HIS A 116 -11.92 -2.74 19.67
C HIS A 116 -13.40 -2.72 20.05
N PHE A 117 -13.96 -3.89 20.41
CA PHE A 117 -15.40 -4.02 20.62
C PHE A 117 -15.78 -4.22 22.08
N HIS A 118 -14.80 -4.22 22.99
CA HIS A 118 -15.01 -4.50 24.43
C HIS A 118 -15.78 -5.81 24.67
N TRP A 119 -15.36 -6.88 23.96
CA TRP A 119 -16.04 -8.17 23.99
C TRP A 119 -15.53 -9.09 25.08
N ASP A 120 -16.48 -9.75 25.76
CA ASP A 120 -16.22 -10.96 26.55
C ASP A 120 -16.40 -12.26 25.74
N ARG A 121 -16.70 -12.14 24.42
CA ARG A 121 -16.89 -13.29 23.54
C ARG A 121 -15.58 -14.05 23.37
N GLU A 122 -15.68 -15.37 23.41
CA GLU A 122 -14.59 -16.25 23.05
C GLU A 122 -14.29 -16.13 21.53
N VAL A 123 -13.01 -16.01 21.20
CA VAL A 123 -12.51 -16.03 19.83
C VAL A 123 -11.54 -17.20 19.75
N GLN A 124 -11.78 -18.12 18.83
CA GLN A 124 -10.91 -19.27 18.55
C GLN A 124 -9.62 -18.75 17.91
N GLU A 125 -8.50 -18.97 18.58
CA GLU A 125 -7.20 -18.53 18.11
C GLU A 125 -6.58 -19.55 17.19
N VAL A 126 -5.95 -19.09 16.09
CA VAL A 126 -5.21 -19.93 15.13
C VAL A 126 -3.81 -19.36 14.90
N LYS A 127 -2.90 -20.26 14.45
CA LYS A 127 -1.49 -19.94 14.19
C LYS A 127 -1.05 -20.47 12.83
N THR A 128 0.10 -19.99 12.37
CA THR A 128 0.74 -20.50 11.16
C THR A 128 0.90 -22.02 11.18
N GLY A 129 0.43 -22.66 10.12
CA GLY A 129 0.50 -24.12 9.92
C GLY A 129 -0.70 -24.86 10.49
N GLU A 130 -1.57 -24.22 11.26
CA GLU A 130 -2.80 -24.87 11.70
C GLU A 130 -3.76 -25.08 10.53
N ARG A 131 -4.43 -26.23 10.56
CA ARG A 131 -5.45 -26.64 9.61
C ARG A 131 -6.74 -26.96 10.37
N LEU A 132 -7.77 -26.23 10.08
CA LEU A 132 -9.10 -26.48 10.65
C LEU A 132 -10.00 -27.19 9.67
N GLU A 133 -10.76 -28.14 10.18
CA GLU A 133 -11.92 -28.74 9.51
C GLU A 133 -13.17 -27.99 9.99
N LEU A 134 -13.85 -27.33 9.07
CA LEU A 134 -15.06 -26.55 9.32
C LEU A 134 -16.17 -27.14 8.45
N GLY A 135 -16.90 -28.10 8.99
CA GLY A 135 -17.81 -28.95 8.25
C GLY A 135 -17.08 -29.82 7.22
N ASP A 136 -17.41 -29.65 5.94
CA ASP A 136 -16.77 -30.35 4.82
C ASP A 136 -15.63 -29.52 4.15
N ARG A 137 -15.22 -28.43 4.79
CA ARG A 137 -14.18 -27.53 4.29
C ARG A 137 -12.95 -27.54 5.18
N PHE A 138 -11.80 -27.36 4.54
CA PHE A 138 -10.50 -27.33 5.22
C PHE A 138 -9.81 -26.00 4.93
N LEU A 139 -9.40 -25.31 5.99
CA LEU A 139 -8.64 -24.08 5.88
C LEU A 139 -7.30 -24.18 6.58
N ARG A 140 -6.26 -23.65 5.95
CA ARG A 140 -4.93 -23.47 6.55
C ARG A 140 -4.70 -22.00 6.83
N PHE A 141 -3.99 -21.71 7.92
CA PHE A 141 -3.71 -20.35 8.35
C PHE A 141 -2.22 -20.04 8.29
N VAL A 142 -1.90 -18.79 7.90
CA VAL A 142 -0.55 -18.25 7.87
C VAL A 142 -0.57 -16.86 8.48
N GLU A 143 0.05 -16.68 9.64
CA GLU A 143 0.20 -15.34 10.24
C GLU A 143 1.14 -14.50 9.37
N THR A 144 0.67 -13.36 8.91
CA THR A 144 1.42 -12.39 8.10
C THR A 144 1.66 -11.12 8.88
N ARG A 145 2.13 -11.27 10.12
CA ARG A 145 2.31 -10.18 11.08
C ARG A 145 3.00 -8.97 10.48
N MET A 146 2.43 -7.79 10.70
CA MET A 146 2.85 -6.50 10.14
C MET A 146 2.68 -6.37 8.62
N LEU A 147 1.79 -7.15 8.02
CA LEU A 147 1.33 -6.93 6.65
C LEU A 147 -0.19 -6.62 6.64
N HIS A 148 -0.63 -5.43 7.21
CA HIS A 148 0.28 -4.38 7.75
C HIS A 148 0.15 -4.20 9.27
N TRP A 149 -0.68 -4.96 9.97
CA TRP A 149 -0.84 -4.93 11.44
C TRP A 149 -0.31 -6.22 12.08
N PRO A 150 -0.12 -6.22 13.44
CA PRO A 150 0.37 -7.41 14.15
C PRO A 150 -0.52 -8.65 14.03
N ASP A 151 -1.80 -8.45 13.78
CA ASP A 151 -2.86 -9.48 13.73
C ASP A 151 -3.08 -10.07 12.35
N SER A 152 -2.57 -9.44 11.28
CA SER A 152 -2.78 -9.87 9.90
C SER A 152 -2.44 -11.35 9.69
N MET A 153 -3.34 -12.08 9.02
CA MET A 153 -3.14 -13.47 8.65
C MET A 153 -3.78 -13.79 7.30
N PHE A 154 -3.29 -14.82 6.65
CA PHE A 154 -3.92 -15.43 5.49
C PHE A 154 -4.76 -16.62 5.94
N ALA A 155 -5.87 -16.86 5.24
CA ALA A 155 -6.62 -18.10 5.28
C ALA A 155 -6.62 -18.74 3.88
N PHE A 156 -6.23 -19.99 3.76
CA PHE A 156 -6.22 -20.71 2.50
C PHE A 156 -7.26 -21.82 2.50
N LEU A 157 -8.22 -21.75 1.56
CA LEU A 157 -9.25 -22.77 1.38
C LEU A 157 -8.74 -23.88 0.46
N GLU A 158 -8.62 -25.10 1.00
CA GLU A 158 -8.24 -26.29 0.24
C GLU A 158 -9.39 -26.73 -0.69
N GLY A 159 -9.05 -27.24 -1.86
CA GLY A 159 -9.97 -27.76 -2.87
C GLY A 159 -10.53 -26.71 -3.81
N ASP A 160 -10.86 -25.51 -3.36
CA ASP A 160 -11.13 -24.33 -4.18
C ASP A 160 -9.86 -23.53 -4.48
N ASP A 161 -8.76 -23.79 -3.74
CA ASP A 161 -7.42 -23.21 -3.90
C ASP A 161 -7.42 -21.67 -3.85
N VAL A 162 -8.22 -21.12 -2.94
CA VAL A 162 -8.39 -19.67 -2.73
C VAL A 162 -7.57 -19.21 -1.53
N LEU A 163 -6.71 -18.24 -1.74
CA LEU A 163 -5.98 -17.53 -0.69
C LEU A 163 -6.72 -16.24 -0.33
N PHE A 164 -7.33 -16.17 0.83
CA PHE A 164 -7.81 -14.93 1.43
C PHE A 164 -6.62 -14.23 2.08
N SER A 165 -6.16 -13.16 1.44
CA SER A 165 -4.86 -12.54 1.74
C SER A 165 -4.97 -11.27 2.57
N ASN A 166 -6.14 -11.01 3.11
CA ASN A 166 -6.46 -9.76 3.78
C ASN A 166 -5.97 -8.55 2.93
N ASP A 167 -5.31 -7.56 3.49
CA ASP A 167 -4.81 -6.38 2.77
C ASP A 167 -3.71 -6.65 1.75
N ALA A 168 -2.93 -7.73 1.94
CA ALA A 168 -1.85 -8.04 1.03
C ALA A 168 -2.38 -8.36 -0.38
N PHE A 169 -1.66 -7.85 -1.38
CA PHE A 169 -2.00 -8.00 -2.80
C PHE A 169 -3.25 -7.21 -3.25
N GLY A 170 -3.83 -6.42 -2.35
CA GLY A 170 -4.96 -5.53 -2.61
C GLY A 170 -4.56 -4.15 -3.14
N MET A 171 -5.58 -3.35 -3.43
CA MET A 171 -5.46 -1.96 -3.87
C MET A 171 -6.77 -1.22 -3.72
N HIS A 172 -6.74 0.12 -3.56
CA HIS A 172 -7.95 0.92 -3.48
C HIS A 172 -8.48 1.28 -4.87
N VAL A 173 -9.39 0.45 -5.35
CA VAL A 173 -10.12 0.64 -6.61
C VAL A 173 -11.57 0.23 -6.42
N ALA A 174 -12.49 1.17 -6.52
CA ALA A 174 -13.91 0.89 -6.68
C ALA A 174 -14.20 0.55 -8.14
N GLY A 175 -15.01 -0.45 -8.39
CA GLY A 175 -15.41 -0.86 -9.73
C GLY A 175 -16.50 -1.94 -9.68
N SER A 176 -17.17 -2.17 -10.79
CA SER A 176 -18.08 -3.31 -10.99
C SER A 176 -17.32 -4.60 -11.30
N GLU A 177 -16.11 -4.46 -11.82
CA GLU A 177 -15.18 -5.52 -12.12
C GLU A 177 -14.68 -6.14 -10.81
N ARG A 178 -14.79 -7.49 -10.72
CA ARG A 178 -14.33 -8.20 -9.51
C ARG A 178 -12.95 -8.81 -9.67
N PHE A 179 -12.48 -8.97 -10.90
CA PHE A 179 -11.22 -9.65 -11.17
C PHE A 179 -10.22 -8.73 -11.86
N ALA A 180 -8.95 -8.93 -11.55
CA ALA A 180 -7.85 -8.15 -12.10
C ALA A 180 -7.76 -8.26 -13.63
N ASP A 181 -8.07 -9.44 -14.20
CA ASP A 181 -8.10 -9.66 -15.65
C ASP A 181 -9.25 -8.92 -16.39
N GLU A 182 -10.14 -8.25 -15.66
CA GLU A 182 -11.20 -7.38 -16.19
C GLU A 182 -10.79 -5.90 -16.24
N LEU A 183 -9.59 -5.55 -15.74
CA LEU A 183 -9.09 -4.17 -15.61
C LEU A 183 -7.81 -3.95 -16.44
N PRO A 184 -7.53 -2.69 -16.87
CA PRO A 184 -6.29 -2.36 -17.56
C PRO A 184 -5.03 -2.60 -16.70
N ASP A 185 -3.98 -3.15 -17.31
CA ASP A 185 -2.73 -3.51 -16.63
C ASP A 185 -2.00 -2.31 -16.01
N ASP A 186 -2.02 -1.16 -16.68
CA ASP A 186 -1.40 0.07 -16.18
C ASP A 186 -2.12 0.62 -14.95
N LEU A 187 -3.45 0.50 -14.90
CA LEU A 187 -4.25 0.84 -13.73
C LEU A 187 -3.91 -0.09 -12.56
N LEU A 188 -3.94 -1.40 -12.77
CA LEU A 188 -3.61 -2.40 -11.75
C LEU A 188 -2.23 -2.16 -11.16
N ARG A 189 -1.23 -1.96 -12.04
CA ARG A 189 0.14 -1.72 -11.59
C ARG A 189 0.28 -0.42 -10.80
N HIS A 190 -0.39 0.65 -11.26
CA HIS A 190 -0.33 1.94 -10.59
C HIS A 190 -0.95 1.88 -9.20
N GLU A 191 -2.16 1.34 -9.09
CA GLU A 191 -2.89 1.29 -7.81
C GLU A 191 -2.27 0.28 -6.84
N ALA A 192 -1.75 -0.85 -7.31
CA ALA A 192 -0.98 -1.78 -6.48
C ALA A 192 0.32 -1.14 -5.97
N ALA A 193 1.06 -0.41 -6.83
CA ALA A 193 2.26 0.33 -6.41
C ALA A 193 1.93 1.44 -5.42
N LYS A 194 0.79 2.11 -5.61
CA LYS A 194 0.30 3.14 -4.71
C LYS A 194 -0.06 2.55 -3.35
N TYR A 195 -0.78 1.43 -3.32
CA TYR A 195 -1.10 0.71 -2.09
C TYR A 195 0.17 0.28 -1.35
N TYR A 196 1.06 -0.44 -2.03
CA TYR A 196 2.31 -0.91 -1.45
C TYR A 196 3.18 0.24 -0.92
N GLY A 197 3.37 1.28 -1.72
CA GLY A 197 4.22 2.43 -1.40
C GLY A 197 3.75 3.23 -0.19
N ASN A 198 2.44 3.28 0.06
CA ASN A 198 1.86 4.05 1.15
C ASN A 198 1.57 3.24 2.42
N ILE A 199 1.42 1.91 2.32
CA ILE A 199 1.00 1.06 3.44
C ILE A 199 2.08 0.03 3.79
N LEU A 200 2.62 -0.70 2.81
CA LEU A 200 3.50 -1.84 3.04
C LEU A 200 4.99 -1.52 3.01
N MET A 201 5.40 -0.39 2.43
CA MET A 201 6.83 -0.03 2.28
C MET A 201 7.63 -0.09 3.59
N PRO A 202 7.11 0.33 4.77
CA PRO A 202 7.82 0.22 6.05
C PRO A 202 8.16 -1.22 6.43
N PHE A 203 7.37 -2.17 5.94
CA PHE A 203 7.44 -3.60 6.28
C PHE A 203 8.07 -4.46 5.17
N SER A 204 8.72 -3.85 4.18
CA SER A 204 9.29 -4.52 3.00
C SER A 204 10.12 -5.77 3.34
N ARG A 205 10.89 -5.76 4.45
CA ARG A 205 11.65 -6.95 4.89
C ARG A 205 10.77 -8.14 5.27
N LEU A 206 9.57 -7.88 5.82
CA LEU A 206 8.63 -8.92 6.19
C LEU A 206 7.88 -9.42 4.96
N VAL A 207 7.51 -8.50 4.05
CA VAL A 207 6.96 -8.86 2.73
C VAL A 207 7.94 -9.76 1.97
N GLN A 208 9.24 -9.40 1.94
CA GLN A 208 10.26 -10.21 1.29
C GLN A 208 10.33 -11.64 1.87
N ARG A 209 10.36 -11.76 3.21
CA ARG A 209 10.35 -13.08 3.85
C ARG A 209 9.12 -13.91 3.46
N LEU A 210 7.95 -13.27 3.45
CA LEU A 210 6.71 -13.94 3.05
C LEU A 210 6.77 -14.41 1.60
N THR A 211 7.15 -13.53 0.66
CA THR A 211 7.23 -13.86 -0.77
C THR A 211 8.29 -14.95 -1.06
N ASP A 212 9.39 -14.95 -0.32
CA ASP A 212 10.43 -15.98 -0.44
C ASP A 212 9.96 -17.34 0.13
N GLN A 213 9.10 -17.35 1.15
CA GLN A 213 8.61 -18.56 1.82
C GLN A 213 7.35 -19.16 1.17
N LEU A 214 6.50 -18.32 0.59
CA LEU A 214 5.19 -18.70 0.06
C LEU A 214 5.24 -19.92 -0.91
N PRO A 215 6.19 -20.02 -1.85
CA PRO A 215 6.28 -21.19 -2.73
C PRO A 215 6.55 -22.50 -1.98
N GLY A 216 7.27 -22.45 -0.85
CA GLY A 216 7.60 -23.62 -0.02
C GLY A 216 6.47 -24.06 0.91
N MET A 217 5.40 -23.29 1.05
CA MET A 217 4.27 -23.62 1.95
C MET A 217 3.35 -24.71 1.40
N GLY A 218 3.50 -25.10 0.14
CA GLY A 218 2.67 -26.14 -0.49
C GLY A 218 1.20 -25.72 -0.61
N LEU A 219 0.95 -24.46 -0.89
CA LEU A 219 -0.37 -23.90 -1.16
C LEU A 219 -0.56 -23.79 -2.67
N PRO A 220 -1.41 -24.58 -3.31
CA PRO A 220 -1.68 -24.52 -4.75
C PRO A 220 -2.62 -23.36 -5.09
N ILE A 221 -2.15 -22.11 -4.93
CA ILE A 221 -2.97 -20.91 -5.05
C ILE A 221 -3.43 -20.70 -6.50
N GLN A 222 -4.74 -20.80 -6.74
CA GLN A 222 -5.39 -20.49 -8.02
C GLN A 222 -6.03 -19.09 -8.00
N VAL A 223 -6.52 -18.66 -6.84
CA VAL A 223 -7.13 -17.35 -6.66
C VAL A 223 -6.51 -16.67 -5.44
N ILE A 224 -6.14 -15.39 -5.60
CA ILE A 224 -5.82 -14.51 -4.47
C ILE A 224 -7.01 -13.57 -4.29
N ALA A 225 -7.57 -13.57 -3.10
CA ALA A 225 -8.77 -12.83 -2.70
C ALA A 225 -8.42 -11.81 -1.59
N PRO A 226 -7.97 -10.58 -1.96
CA PRO A 226 -7.62 -9.53 -1.00
C PRO A 226 -8.85 -8.82 -0.46
N ASP A 227 -8.68 -8.09 0.63
CA ASP A 227 -9.77 -7.34 1.26
C ASP A 227 -10.09 -6.01 0.56
N HIS A 228 -9.23 -5.55 -0.35
CA HIS A 228 -9.45 -4.36 -1.18
C HIS A 228 -9.20 -4.61 -2.66
N GLY A 229 -10.05 -4.02 -3.51
CA GLY A 229 -9.91 -4.01 -4.96
C GLY A 229 -10.24 -5.35 -5.62
N PRO A 230 -9.68 -5.61 -6.82
CA PRO A 230 -9.97 -6.80 -7.59
C PRO A 230 -9.26 -8.04 -7.07
N LEU A 231 -9.87 -9.21 -7.31
CA LEU A 231 -9.30 -10.52 -7.03
C LEU A 231 -8.42 -10.98 -8.20
N TRP A 232 -7.40 -11.76 -7.90
CA TRP A 232 -6.51 -12.35 -8.88
C TRP A 232 -6.89 -13.81 -9.12
N ARG A 233 -7.45 -14.15 -10.29
CA ARG A 233 -7.80 -15.52 -10.72
C ARG A 233 -6.97 -15.99 -11.91
N ARG A 234 -6.27 -15.09 -12.56
CA ARG A 234 -5.29 -15.31 -13.62
C ARG A 234 -4.06 -14.50 -13.30
N ASP A 235 -2.92 -14.96 -13.77
CA ASP A 235 -1.65 -14.25 -13.57
C ASP A 235 -1.38 -13.87 -12.09
N THR A 236 -1.74 -14.77 -11.15
CA THR A 236 -1.45 -14.59 -9.70
C THR A 236 0.03 -14.32 -9.46
N ASP A 237 0.91 -14.91 -10.27
CA ASP A 237 2.35 -14.70 -10.21
C ASP A 237 2.75 -13.24 -10.46
N ARG A 238 1.94 -12.47 -11.22
CA ARG A 238 2.22 -11.07 -11.54
C ARG A 238 2.22 -10.18 -10.29
N ILE A 239 1.21 -10.28 -9.45
CA ILE A 239 1.15 -9.47 -8.21
C ILE A 239 2.20 -9.94 -7.21
N LEU A 240 2.47 -11.24 -7.14
CA LEU A 240 3.52 -11.80 -6.31
C LEU A 240 4.91 -11.31 -6.74
N ASP A 241 5.19 -11.26 -8.07
CA ASP A 241 6.43 -10.68 -8.61
C ASP A 241 6.55 -9.19 -8.27
N TRP A 242 5.49 -8.41 -8.44
CA TRP A 242 5.52 -6.98 -8.07
C TRP A 242 5.87 -6.78 -6.60
N TYR A 243 5.22 -7.53 -5.70
CA TYR A 243 5.49 -7.45 -4.27
C TYR A 243 6.92 -7.88 -3.94
N ALA A 244 7.40 -8.98 -4.52
CA ALA A 244 8.76 -9.45 -4.32
C ALA A 244 9.81 -8.41 -4.76
N ARG A 245 9.63 -7.77 -5.93
CA ARG A 245 10.52 -6.71 -6.44
C ARG A 245 10.47 -5.46 -5.58
N TRP A 246 9.27 -5.01 -5.18
CA TRP A 246 9.15 -3.84 -4.28
C TRP A 246 9.72 -4.14 -2.90
N ALA A 247 9.55 -5.35 -2.38
CA ALA A 247 10.09 -5.76 -1.10
C ALA A 247 11.64 -5.77 -1.09
N ARG A 248 12.27 -6.21 -2.19
CA ARG A 248 13.73 -6.13 -2.39
C ARG A 248 14.21 -4.71 -2.67
N ARG A 249 13.28 -3.76 -2.82
CA ARG A 249 13.61 -2.37 -3.16
C ARG A 249 14.38 -2.27 -4.49
N GLU A 250 13.96 -3.03 -5.49
CA GLU A 250 14.49 -2.93 -6.85
C GLU A 250 14.13 -1.56 -7.43
N THR A 251 15.16 -0.75 -7.66
CA THR A 251 14.98 0.60 -8.19
C THR A 251 15.09 0.62 -9.72
N ARG A 252 14.36 1.55 -10.33
CA ARG A 252 14.47 1.87 -11.76
C ARG A 252 15.48 3.01 -11.97
N ASN A 253 15.92 3.20 -13.21
CA ASN A 253 16.68 4.38 -13.60
C ASN A 253 15.78 5.63 -13.60
N LYS A 254 15.45 6.09 -12.39
CA LYS A 254 14.48 7.14 -12.14
C LYS A 254 14.89 7.96 -10.92
N ALA A 255 14.75 9.27 -11.03
CA ALA A 255 14.85 10.19 -9.89
C ALA A 255 13.56 11.00 -9.75
N VAL A 256 13.06 11.10 -8.52
CA VAL A 256 11.92 11.95 -8.16
C VAL A 256 12.44 13.29 -7.64
N VAL A 257 11.93 14.38 -8.18
CA VAL A 257 12.23 15.75 -7.77
C VAL A 257 10.95 16.35 -7.21
N ILE A 258 10.84 16.40 -5.88
CA ILE A 258 9.71 17.07 -5.20
C ILE A 258 10.10 18.48 -4.83
N TYR A 259 9.20 19.43 -5.00
CA TYR A 259 9.47 20.82 -4.66
C TYR A 259 8.19 21.61 -4.43
N ASP A 260 8.34 22.72 -3.73
CA ASP A 260 7.35 23.81 -3.70
C ASP A 260 8.04 25.16 -3.90
N SER A 261 7.31 26.21 -4.20
CA SER A 261 7.88 27.47 -4.59
C SER A 261 6.91 28.64 -4.34
N MET A 262 7.37 29.71 -3.68
CA MET A 262 6.59 30.93 -3.53
C MET A 262 6.58 31.80 -4.80
N TRP A 263 7.75 32.14 -5.33
CA TRP A 263 7.96 33.06 -6.44
C TRP A 263 8.68 32.42 -7.64
N LYS A 264 8.50 31.11 -7.84
CA LYS A 264 9.03 30.31 -8.95
C LYS A 264 10.54 30.08 -8.97
N SER A 265 11.34 30.64 -8.04
CA SER A 265 12.79 30.41 -7.99
C SER A 265 13.13 28.94 -7.81
N THR A 266 12.54 28.27 -6.81
CA THR A 266 12.72 26.82 -6.58
C THR A 266 12.20 25.99 -7.77
N THR A 267 11.13 26.46 -8.47
CA THR A 267 10.63 25.82 -9.70
C THR A 267 11.66 25.85 -10.83
N LEU A 268 12.35 26.99 -11.02
CA LEU A 268 13.43 27.10 -12.02
C LEU A 268 14.59 26.15 -11.69
N MET A 269 15.01 26.09 -10.43
CA MET A 269 16.02 25.15 -9.96
C MET A 269 15.61 23.70 -10.20
N ALA A 270 14.39 23.31 -9.84
CA ALA A 270 13.86 21.95 -10.06
C ALA A 270 13.90 21.54 -11.53
N ARG A 271 13.53 22.47 -12.43
CA ARG A 271 13.58 22.23 -13.90
C ARG A 271 15.00 22.05 -14.40
N ALA A 272 15.94 22.86 -13.94
CA ALA A 272 17.35 22.73 -14.31
C ALA A 272 17.96 21.41 -13.81
N ILE A 273 17.63 20.98 -12.58
CA ILE A 273 18.00 19.66 -12.05
C ILE A 273 17.40 18.53 -12.92
N GLY A 274 16.12 18.64 -13.29
CA GLY A 274 15.46 17.69 -14.17
C GLY A 274 16.13 17.57 -15.54
N GLU A 275 16.58 18.68 -16.10
CA GLU A 275 17.35 18.71 -17.34
C GLU A 275 18.69 17.98 -17.18
N GLY A 276 19.44 18.27 -16.09
CA GLY A 276 20.69 17.59 -15.78
C GLY A 276 20.53 16.07 -15.61
N LEU A 277 19.46 15.61 -14.94
CA LEU A 277 19.10 14.20 -14.84
C LEU A 277 18.86 13.58 -16.22
N SER A 278 18.07 14.24 -17.09
CA SER A 278 17.72 13.76 -18.43
C SER A 278 18.95 13.67 -19.33
N LEU A 279 19.81 14.70 -19.32
CA LEU A 279 21.06 14.71 -20.10
C LEU A 279 22.03 13.61 -19.62
N GLY A 280 22.01 13.29 -18.32
CA GLY A 280 22.74 12.17 -17.75
C GLY A 280 22.11 10.78 -18.01
N GLY A 281 20.96 10.71 -18.70
CA GLY A 281 20.28 9.46 -19.06
C GLY A 281 19.34 8.89 -17.98
N THR A 282 19.09 9.62 -16.89
CA THR A 282 18.13 9.21 -15.85
C THR A 282 16.77 9.87 -16.10
N LYS A 283 15.68 9.09 -15.95
CA LYS A 283 14.31 9.59 -16.10
C LYS A 283 13.91 10.46 -14.90
N PRO A 284 13.72 11.77 -15.06
CA PRO A 284 13.23 12.62 -13.97
C PRO A 284 11.72 12.55 -13.85
N LYS A 285 11.21 12.57 -12.61
CA LYS A 285 9.81 12.82 -12.29
C LYS A 285 9.73 14.07 -11.41
N LEU A 286 9.33 15.19 -11.99
CA LEU A 286 9.15 16.45 -11.27
C LEU A 286 7.74 16.50 -10.69
N MET A 287 7.63 16.79 -9.41
CA MET A 287 6.37 16.87 -8.66
C MET A 287 6.34 18.15 -7.83
N SER A 288 5.57 19.13 -8.28
CA SER A 288 5.24 20.30 -7.47
C SER A 288 4.19 19.91 -6.43
N LEU A 289 4.45 20.20 -5.15
CA LEU A 289 3.51 19.89 -4.06
C LEU A 289 2.32 20.86 -4.01
N ASP A 290 2.30 21.90 -4.83
CA ASP A 290 1.11 22.72 -5.12
C ASP A 290 0.00 21.90 -5.83
N GLY A 291 0.36 20.84 -6.57
CA GLY A 291 -0.58 20.02 -7.34
C GLY A 291 -0.41 18.51 -7.15
N SER A 292 0.55 18.06 -6.33
CA SER A 292 0.81 16.64 -6.09
C SER A 292 0.60 16.29 -4.63
N HIS A 293 -0.15 15.24 -4.37
CA HIS A 293 -0.35 14.78 -3.00
C HIS A 293 0.83 13.92 -2.53
N ARG A 294 1.15 13.95 -1.22
CA ARG A 294 2.25 13.16 -0.62
C ARG A 294 2.15 11.65 -0.90
N SER A 295 0.94 11.10 -1.01
CA SER A 295 0.76 9.68 -1.35
C SER A 295 1.17 9.35 -2.79
N ASP A 296 1.01 10.29 -3.73
CA ASP A 296 1.50 10.13 -5.10
C ASP A 296 3.02 10.22 -5.14
N VAL A 297 3.61 11.08 -4.29
CA VAL A 297 5.07 11.14 -4.10
C VAL A 297 5.60 9.80 -3.58
N ALA A 298 4.96 9.22 -2.55
CA ALA A 298 5.36 7.91 -2.01
C ALA A 298 5.30 6.80 -3.07
N THR A 299 4.27 6.82 -3.93
CA THR A 299 4.13 5.90 -5.06
C THR A 299 5.29 6.03 -6.04
N GLU A 300 5.65 7.27 -6.41
CA GLU A 300 6.75 7.52 -7.33
C GLU A 300 8.13 7.18 -6.74
N VAL A 301 8.29 7.36 -5.42
CA VAL A 301 9.52 7.03 -4.68
C VAL A 301 9.71 5.52 -4.52
N LEU A 302 8.66 4.72 -4.52
CA LEU A 302 8.73 3.26 -4.34
C LEU A 302 9.78 2.60 -5.24
N GLU A 303 9.86 3.01 -6.50
CA GLU A 303 10.78 2.45 -7.51
C GLU A 303 11.89 3.43 -7.92
N ALA A 304 12.04 4.57 -7.23
CA ALA A 304 13.06 5.55 -7.55
C ALA A 304 14.42 5.19 -6.95
N ALA A 305 15.48 5.46 -7.69
CA ALA A 305 16.86 5.38 -7.22
C ALA A 305 17.34 6.69 -6.57
N GLY A 306 16.68 7.82 -6.91
CA GLY A 306 17.03 9.14 -6.37
C GLY A 306 15.81 9.94 -5.94
N LEU A 307 15.98 10.74 -4.88
CA LEU A 307 15.00 11.71 -4.38
C LEU A 307 15.71 13.05 -4.16
N LEU A 308 15.31 14.06 -4.93
CA LEU A 308 15.77 15.43 -4.77
C LEU A 308 14.61 16.27 -4.21
N VAL A 309 14.90 17.08 -3.20
CA VAL A 309 13.90 17.85 -2.47
C VAL A 309 14.22 19.33 -2.51
N GLY A 310 13.26 20.10 -3.03
CA GLY A 310 13.38 21.53 -3.19
C GLY A 310 12.43 22.34 -2.31
N SER A 311 12.96 23.28 -1.54
CA SER A 311 12.16 24.13 -0.64
C SER A 311 12.64 25.57 -0.63
N PRO A 312 11.76 26.56 -0.74
CA PRO A 312 12.11 27.89 -0.27
C PRO A 312 12.22 27.87 1.25
N THR A 313 13.05 28.77 1.81
CA THR A 313 13.10 28.99 3.26
C THR A 313 11.97 29.92 3.69
N MET A 314 11.15 29.47 4.63
CA MET A 314 10.06 30.24 5.21
C MET A 314 10.14 30.18 6.74
N ASN A 315 10.23 31.34 7.40
CA ASN A 315 10.34 31.45 8.86
C ASN A 315 11.51 30.61 9.45
N GLY A 316 12.64 30.55 8.75
CA GLY A 316 13.81 29.76 9.15
C GLY A 316 13.60 28.24 9.03
N GLN A 317 12.59 27.78 8.31
CA GLN A 317 12.20 26.38 8.22
C GLN A 317 11.94 25.93 6.77
N LEU A 318 11.71 24.62 6.60
CA LEU A 318 11.13 24.04 5.38
C LEU A 318 9.78 24.68 5.09
N TYR A 319 9.47 24.80 3.81
CA TYR A 319 8.12 25.15 3.40
C TYR A 319 7.11 24.09 3.89
N PRO A 320 5.90 24.48 4.36
CA PRO A 320 4.98 23.54 5.06
C PRO A 320 4.64 22.28 4.28
N THR A 321 4.40 22.39 2.97
CA THR A 321 4.08 21.22 2.12
C THR A 321 5.28 20.26 2.01
N ILE A 322 6.50 20.79 1.98
CA ILE A 322 7.73 20.00 1.97
C ILE A 322 7.92 19.29 3.32
N ALA A 323 7.67 20.01 4.43
CA ALA A 323 7.74 19.41 5.77
C ALA A 323 6.74 18.26 5.94
N ASP A 324 5.50 18.40 5.43
CA ASP A 324 4.49 17.37 5.41
C ASP A 324 4.96 16.14 4.60
N ALA A 325 5.39 16.34 3.35
CA ALA A 325 5.87 15.26 2.49
C ALA A 325 7.08 14.54 3.07
N MET A 326 8.06 15.27 3.63
CA MET A 326 9.25 14.69 4.25
C MET A 326 8.90 13.89 5.51
N THR A 327 7.97 14.39 6.34
CA THR A 327 7.49 13.67 7.53
C THR A 327 6.82 12.36 7.14
N TYR A 328 5.99 12.38 6.11
CA TYR A 328 5.31 11.20 5.58
C TYR A 328 6.30 10.17 5.01
N LEU A 329 7.18 10.59 4.11
CA LEU A 329 8.19 9.71 3.48
C LEU A 329 9.14 9.08 4.50
N LYS A 330 9.58 9.85 5.49
CA LYS A 330 10.41 9.34 6.58
C LYS A 330 9.75 8.18 7.33
N GLY A 331 8.44 8.28 7.59
CA GLY A 331 7.64 7.22 8.20
C GLY A 331 7.57 5.95 7.35
N LEU A 332 7.53 6.10 6.03
CA LEU A 332 7.48 4.99 5.07
C LEU A 332 8.84 4.28 4.88
N ARG A 333 9.95 4.85 5.37
CA ARG A 333 11.29 4.24 5.38
C ARG A 333 11.75 3.76 4.00
N PRO A 334 11.70 4.58 2.94
CA PRO A 334 12.25 4.17 1.65
C PRO A 334 13.75 3.84 1.81
N ALA A 335 14.17 2.72 1.23
CA ALA A 335 15.57 2.29 1.33
C ALA A 335 16.26 2.40 -0.05
N ASN A 336 17.60 2.32 -0.07
CA ASN A 336 18.43 2.35 -1.27
C ASN A 336 18.28 3.65 -2.10
N LEU A 337 17.97 4.78 -1.45
CA LEU A 337 17.82 6.08 -2.11
C LEU A 337 19.12 6.89 -2.08
N LEU A 338 19.42 7.52 -3.21
CA LEU A 338 20.28 8.68 -3.27
C LEU A 338 19.48 9.94 -2.99
N GLY A 339 20.03 10.88 -2.22
CA GLY A 339 19.36 12.11 -1.81
C GLY A 339 19.98 13.35 -2.43
N GLY A 340 19.21 14.42 -2.57
CA GLY A 340 19.68 15.74 -2.93
C GLY A 340 18.78 16.82 -2.36
N ALA A 341 19.34 17.97 -2.01
CA ALA A 341 18.61 19.11 -1.45
C ALA A 341 18.88 20.38 -2.24
N PHE A 342 17.86 21.18 -2.50
CA PHE A 342 18.01 22.48 -3.16
C PHE A 342 16.97 23.46 -2.69
N GLY A 343 17.20 24.75 -2.89
CA GLY A 343 16.19 25.75 -2.53
C GLY A 343 16.65 27.18 -2.62
N SER A 344 15.68 28.07 -2.65
CA SER A 344 15.90 29.51 -2.64
C SER A 344 15.58 30.13 -1.28
N TYR A 345 16.20 31.27 -0.99
CA TYR A 345 15.99 31.99 0.25
C TYR A 345 16.21 33.51 0.06
N GLY A 346 15.69 34.33 1.00
CA GLY A 346 15.90 35.77 1.00
C GLY A 346 17.13 36.18 1.82
N TRP A 347 17.14 35.85 3.12
CA TRP A 347 18.14 36.36 4.07
C TRP A 347 18.82 35.30 4.96
N SER A 348 18.30 34.08 5.05
CA SER A 348 18.87 33.04 5.91
C SER A 348 19.18 31.74 5.16
N GLY A 349 18.28 30.82 4.88
CA GLY A 349 18.52 29.67 3.98
C GLY A 349 18.68 28.33 4.70
N GLU A 350 17.94 28.15 5.79
CA GLU A 350 17.97 26.97 6.65
C GLU A 350 17.30 25.73 6.02
N ALA A 351 16.41 25.89 5.04
CA ALA A 351 15.64 24.80 4.48
C ALA A 351 16.52 23.70 3.87
N VAL A 352 17.56 24.06 3.10
CA VAL A 352 18.42 23.08 2.44
C VAL A 352 19.22 22.25 3.45
N PRO A 353 19.94 22.81 4.45
CA PRO A 353 20.56 22.01 5.51
C PRO A 353 19.60 21.13 6.28
N GLN A 354 18.36 21.57 6.52
CA GLN A 354 17.36 20.76 7.20
C GLN A 354 16.96 19.56 6.34
N ILE A 355 16.77 19.74 5.03
CA ILE A 355 16.49 18.64 4.09
C ILE A 355 17.65 17.65 4.07
N GLU A 356 18.89 18.13 3.94
CA GLU A 356 20.08 17.27 3.97
C GLU A 356 20.15 16.44 5.25
N ALA A 357 19.87 17.05 6.41
CA ALA A 357 19.85 16.36 7.69
C ALA A 357 18.77 15.28 7.75
N ILE A 358 17.57 15.52 7.25
CA ILE A 358 16.50 14.52 7.19
C ILE A 358 16.91 13.38 6.24
N LEU A 359 17.37 13.70 5.05
CA LEU A 359 17.78 12.69 4.05
C LEU A 359 18.89 11.80 4.59
N THR A 360 19.94 12.36 5.19
CA THR A 360 21.09 11.62 5.67
C THR A 360 20.85 10.92 7.00
N ASN A 361 20.35 11.65 8.00
CA ASN A 361 20.27 11.15 9.37
C ASN A 361 19.06 10.27 9.62
N GLU A 362 17.90 10.58 8.99
CA GLU A 362 16.64 9.87 9.24
C GLU A 362 16.33 8.86 8.12
N MET A 363 16.49 9.25 6.85
CA MET A 363 16.22 8.37 5.72
C MET A 363 17.43 7.55 5.25
N LYS A 364 18.63 7.81 5.79
CA LYS A 364 19.88 7.11 5.47
C LYS A 364 20.26 7.19 3.98
N ALA A 365 19.87 8.24 3.31
CA ALA A 365 20.23 8.49 1.91
C ALA A 365 21.69 9.01 1.80
N ARG A 366 22.42 8.56 0.78
CA ARG A 366 23.72 9.12 0.39
C ARG A 366 23.47 10.32 -0.52
N LEU A 367 24.20 11.42 -0.30
CA LEU A 367 24.13 12.62 -1.15
C LEU A 367 25.30 12.60 -2.15
N PRO A 368 25.04 12.47 -3.47
CA PRO A 368 26.10 12.49 -4.49
C PRO A 368 26.74 13.87 -4.71
N ALA A 369 26.03 14.93 -4.35
CA ALA A 369 26.48 16.31 -4.45
C ALA A 369 26.01 17.13 -3.23
N PRO A 370 26.68 18.22 -2.87
CA PRO A 370 26.22 19.14 -1.83
C PRO A 370 24.91 19.82 -2.26
N GLY A 371 24.13 20.25 -1.27
CA GLY A 371 22.89 20.98 -1.51
C GLY A 371 23.10 22.34 -2.18
N VAL A 372 22.20 22.70 -3.10
CA VAL A 372 22.27 23.97 -3.83
C VAL A 372 21.34 25.01 -3.18
N ARG A 373 21.93 26.13 -2.71
CA ARG A 373 21.21 27.25 -2.10
C ARG A 373 21.37 28.51 -2.94
N VAL A 374 20.27 29.10 -3.35
CA VAL A 374 20.26 30.30 -4.18
C VAL A 374 19.54 31.44 -3.46
N ARG A 375 20.19 32.60 -3.43
CA ARG A 375 19.59 33.78 -2.82
C ARG A 375 18.70 34.50 -3.83
N TYR A 376 17.41 34.65 -3.48
CA TYR A 376 16.33 35.24 -4.30
C TYR A 376 16.10 34.48 -5.62
N VAL A 377 16.48 35.07 -6.76
CA VAL A 377 16.22 34.52 -8.10
C VAL A 377 17.51 33.90 -8.65
N PRO A 378 17.48 32.66 -9.13
CA PRO A 378 18.67 32.01 -9.67
C PRO A 378 19.17 32.72 -10.94
N THR A 379 20.50 32.90 -11.00
CA THR A 379 21.23 33.33 -12.18
C THR A 379 21.44 32.16 -13.15
N ASP A 380 21.98 32.42 -14.34
CA ASP A 380 22.35 31.35 -15.29
C ASP A 380 23.45 30.43 -14.70
N GLU A 381 24.37 30.96 -13.89
CA GLU A 381 25.38 30.19 -13.17
C GLU A 381 24.77 29.29 -12.09
N ASP A 382 23.83 29.81 -11.31
CA ASP A 382 23.08 29.02 -10.33
C ASP A 382 22.31 27.87 -11.00
N LEU A 383 21.69 28.13 -12.16
CA LEU A 383 20.99 27.11 -12.93
C LEU A 383 21.95 26.10 -13.58
N ALA A 384 23.16 26.50 -13.92
CA ALA A 384 24.22 25.57 -14.34
C ALA A 384 24.61 24.62 -13.19
N THR A 385 24.81 25.15 -11.99
CA THR A 385 25.05 24.35 -10.76
C THR A 385 23.90 23.38 -10.48
N CYS A 386 22.66 23.80 -10.69
CA CYS A 386 21.50 22.92 -10.57
C CYS A 386 21.53 21.77 -11.59
N ARG A 387 21.91 22.05 -12.86
CA ARG A 387 22.10 21.00 -13.90
C ARG A 387 23.21 20.02 -13.50
N GLU A 388 24.33 20.53 -12.99
CA GLU A 388 25.44 19.72 -12.48
C GLU A 388 25.00 18.78 -11.34
N MET A 389 24.18 19.26 -10.40
CA MET A 389 23.58 18.42 -9.36
C MET A 389 22.75 17.28 -9.96
N GLY A 390 21.92 17.56 -10.97
CA GLY A 390 21.15 16.57 -11.69
C GLY A 390 22.03 15.53 -12.39
N ALA A 391 23.09 15.97 -13.05
CA ALA A 391 24.08 15.12 -13.71
C ALA A 391 24.83 14.22 -12.73
N ALA A 392 25.27 14.77 -11.57
CA ALA A 392 25.92 14.02 -10.49
C ALA A 392 25.01 12.95 -9.89
N MET A 393 23.72 13.28 -9.69
CA MET A 393 22.72 12.32 -9.25
C MET A 393 22.55 11.19 -10.27
N SER A 394 22.44 11.51 -11.57
CA SER A 394 22.35 10.51 -12.65
C SER A 394 23.56 9.59 -12.70
N ALA A 395 24.75 10.13 -12.62
CA ALA A 395 26.00 9.35 -12.60
C ALA A 395 26.02 8.36 -11.44
N ALA A 396 25.67 8.82 -10.22
CA ALA A 396 25.61 7.98 -9.03
C ALA A 396 24.52 6.89 -9.11
N ILE A 397 23.38 7.16 -9.76
CA ILE A 397 22.34 6.14 -10.01
C ILE A 397 22.87 5.05 -10.94
N HIS A 398 23.59 5.43 -12.01
CA HIS A 398 24.16 4.45 -12.96
C HIS A 398 25.26 3.61 -12.31
N GLU A 399 26.10 4.20 -11.47
CA GLU A 399 27.12 3.48 -10.71
C GLU A 399 26.50 2.42 -9.77
N ASN A 400 25.53 2.81 -8.93
CA ASN A 400 24.85 1.88 -8.01
C ASN A 400 24.16 0.71 -8.74
N ARG A 401 23.69 0.93 -9.98
CA ARG A 401 23.02 -0.12 -10.77
C ARG A 401 24.01 -1.13 -11.33
N LYS A 402 25.19 -0.71 -11.78
CA LYS A 402 26.27 -1.62 -12.21
C LYS A 402 26.72 -2.53 -11.09
N ASP A 403 26.93 -1.96 -9.91
CA ASP A 403 27.34 -2.72 -8.71
C ASP A 403 26.27 -3.74 -8.28
N GLY A 404 24.99 -3.53 -8.65
CA GLY A 404 23.87 -4.44 -8.38
C GLY A 404 23.71 -5.57 -9.42
N GLU A 405 24.13 -5.34 -10.67
CA GLU A 405 24.11 -6.35 -11.76
C GLU A 405 25.29 -7.33 -11.65
N ASP A 406 26.37 -6.93 -10.99
CA ASP A 406 27.58 -7.76 -10.77
C ASP A 406 27.50 -8.62 -9.47
N ARG A 407 26.39 -8.55 -8.72
CA ARG A 407 26.13 -9.35 -7.49
C ARG A 407 25.04 -10.39 -7.71
#